data_ae176cf554e66e734e458e79acd3e5e0
#
_entry.id   ae176cf554e66e734e458e79acd3e5e0
#
_cell.length_a   1.000
_cell.length_b   1.000
_cell.length_c   1.000
_cell.angle_alpha   90.00
_cell.angle_beta   90.00
_cell.angle_gamma   90.00
#
_symmetry.space_group_name_H-M   'P 1'
#
loop_
_entity.id
_entity.type
_entity.pdbx_description
1 polymer ?
#
loop_
_entity_poly.entity_id
_entity_poly.type
_entity_poly.pdbx_seq_one_letter_code
_entity_poly.pdbx_strand_id
1 'polypeptide(L)'
;MATYEATKYDFNGAALTGIQGLSTGTIVPWTTNSAPTGFLECNGAAVSRSTYSALFTAIGTTYGSGNGSSTFNVPDMQDKNVKAVSNNENAGTTGGGNNATPNAHTINNTTISTNQFPSHSHSRSSIGD
;
A
#
# COMPACT_ATOMS: atom_id res chain seq x y z
N MET A 1 -60.03 -4.59 5.83
CA MET A 1 -58.92 -3.60 5.79
C MET A 1 -57.73 -4.24 6.44
N ALA A 2 -56.69 -4.54 5.67
CA ALA A 2 -55.45 -5.05 6.22
C ALA A 2 -54.68 -3.88 6.87
N THR A 3 -54.53 -3.90 8.20
CA THR A 3 -53.68 -2.98 8.92
C THR A 3 -52.21 -3.31 8.58
N TYR A 4 -51.57 -2.44 7.84
CA TYR A 4 -50.12 -2.46 7.72
C TYR A 4 -49.57 -2.02 9.07
N GLU A 5 -49.31 -2.97 9.95
CA GLU A 5 -48.37 -2.72 11.05
C GLU A 5 -46.98 -2.54 10.42
N ALA A 6 -46.42 -1.34 10.58
CA ALA A 6 -45.05 -1.09 10.28
C ALA A 6 -44.22 -1.93 11.26
N THR A 7 -43.92 -3.16 10.89
CA THR A 7 -42.96 -4.00 11.59
C THR A 7 -41.62 -3.24 11.51
N LYS A 8 -41.13 -2.80 12.64
CA LYS A 8 -39.85 -2.21 12.78
C LYS A 8 -38.84 -3.25 12.29
N TYR A 9 -38.39 -3.11 11.06
CA TYR A 9 -37.31 -3.95 10.54
C TYR A 9 -36.06 -3.60 11.29
N ASP A 10 -35.66 -4.46 12.22
CA ASP A 10 -34.37 -4.42 12.84
C ASP A 10 -33.36 -4.90 11.80
N PHE A 11 -32.71 -3.96 11.13
CA PHE A 11 -31.66 -4.21 10.15
C PHE A 11 -30.37 -4.61 10.84
N ASN A 12 -30.40 -5.67 11.66
CA ASN A 12 -29.17 -6.36 11.96
C ASN A 12 -28.78 -7.14 10.69
N GLY A 13 -27.71 -6.82 10.04
CA GLY A 13 -27.32 -7.41 8.76
C GLY A 13 -27.23 -8.96 8.72
N ALA A 14 -27.50 -9.64 9.83
CA ALA A 14 -27.47 -11.10 9.96
C ALA A 14 -28.66 -11.82 9.29
N ALA A 15 -29.80 -11.14 9.07
CA ALA A 15 -31.01 -11.74 8.50
C ALA A 15 -31.28 -11.32 7.04
N LEU A 16 -30.47 -10.47 6.46
CA LEU A 16 -30.65 -9.99 5.09
C LEU A 16 -29.88 -10.91 4.11
N THR A 17 -30.54 -11.98 3.67
CA THR A 17 -30.04 -12.79 2.55
C THR A 17 -30.27 -12.00 1.26
N GLY A 18 -29.17 -11.69 0.55
CA GLY A 18 -29.23 -11.01 -0.75
C GLY A 18 -28.72 -9.56 -0.76
N ILE A 19 -28.44 -8.93 0.40
CA ILE A 19 -27.66 -7.72 0.44
C ILE A 19 -26.18 -8.15 0.52
N GLN A 20 -25.50 -8.00 -0.58
CA GLN A 20 -24.05 -8.19 -0.60
C GLN A 20 -23.41 -7.05 0.19
N GLY A 21 -23.09 -7.31 1.45
CA GLY A 21 -22.16 -6.51 2.20
C GLY A 21 -20.77 -6.56 1.54
N LEU A 22 -19.79 -5.92 2.14
CA LEU A 22 -18.41 -6.03 1.68
C LEU A 22 -17.97 -7.51 1.69
N SER A 23 -17.46 -7.98 0.57
CA SER A 23 -16.93 -9.34 0.47
C SER A 23 -15.73 -9.51 1.41
N THR A 24 -15.61 -10.70 2.02
CA THR A 24 -14.44 -11.02 2.84
C THR A 24 -13.15 -10.82 2.04
N GLY A 25 -12.18 -10.12 2.63
CA GLY A 25 -10.93 -9.74 1.96
C GLY A 25 -10.96 -8.35 1.33
N THR A 26 -12.09 -7.61 1.38
CA THR A 26 -12.12 -6.21 0.98
C THR A 26 -11.32 -5.36 1.96
N ILE A 27 -10.46 -4.49 1.44
CA ILE A 27 -9.71 -3.50 2.22
C ILE A 27 -10.45 -2.17 2.16
N VAL A 28 -10.71 -1.58 3.33
CA VAL A 28 -11.43 -0.31 3.48
C VAL A 28 -10.55 0.69 4.21
N PRO A 29 -10.34 1.90 3.67
CA PRO A 29 -9.72 2.98 4.43
C PRO A 29 -10.56 3.35 5.65
N TRP A 30 -9.91 3.53 6.81
CA TRP A 30 -10.58 3.86 8.06
C TRP A 30 -9.90 5.03 8.76
N THR A 31 -10.66 5.88 9.41
CA THR A 31 -10.19 7.19 9.91
C THR A 31 -9.76 7.19 11.38
N THR A 32 -9.92 6.07 12.08
CA THR A 32 -9.52 5.94 13.50
C THR A 32 -8.48 4.83 13.67
N ASN A 33 -7.77 4.86 14.81
CA ASN A 33 -6.71 3.89 15.13
C ASN A 33 -7.23 2.50 15.53
N SER A 34 -8.54 2.29 15.57
CA SER A 34 -9.13 0.99 15.89
C SER A 34 -9.99 0.52 14.73
N ALA A 35 -9.78 -0.70 14.27
CA ALA A 35 -10.61 -1.32 13.26
C ALA A 35 -12.06 -1.47 13.77
N PRO A 36 -13.08 -1.23 12.94
CA PRO A 36 -14.47 -1.43 13.34
C PRO A 36 -14.77 -2.92 13.54
N THR A 37 -15.86 -3.20 14.26
CA THR A 37 -16.31 -4.59 14.49
C THR A 37 -16.45 -5.35 13.17
N GLY A 38 -15.88 -6.55 13.10
CA GLY A 38 -15.89 -7.39 11.90
C GLY A 38 -14.73 -7.15 10.94
N PHE A 39 -13.84 -6.20 11.24
CA PHE A 39 -12.62 -5.92 10.46
C PHE A 39 -11.36 -6.22 11.24
N LEU A 40 -10.29 -6.50 10.53
CA LEU A 40 -8.93 -6.61 11.05
C LEU A 40 -8.08 -5.46 10.53
N GLU A 41 -7.14 -5.03 11.35
CA GLU A 41 -6.15 -4.06 10.94
C GLU A 41 -5.17 -4.68 9.93
N CYS A 42 -4.87 -3.96 8.85
CA CYS A 42 -3.90 -4.39 7.84
C CYS A 42 -2.48 -3.99 8.29
N ASN A 43 -1.98 -4.66 9.34
CA ASN A 43 -0.68 -4.40 9.98
C ASN A 43 0.32 -5.57 9.83
N GLY A 44 0.03 -6.53 8.97
CA GLY A 44 0.88 -7.69 8.75
C GLY A 44 0.85 -8.76 9.85
N ALA A 45 -0.02 -8.62 10.85
CA ALA A 45 -0.10 -9.56 11.96
C ALA A 45 -0.48 -10.98 11.50
N ALA A 46 0.02 -11.98 12.22
CA ALA A 46 -0.37 -13.36 12.04
C ALA A 46 -1.67 -13.64 12.81
N VAL A 47 -2.70 -14.13 12.09
CA VAL A 47 -4.02 -14.44 12.63
C VAL A 47 -4.37 -15.92 12.42
N SER A 48 -5.29 -16.44 13.24
CA SER A 48 -5.68 -17.86 13.22
C SER A 48 -6.48 -18.23 11.97
N ARG A 49 -6.08 -19.31 11.30
CA ARG A 49 -6.81 -19.87 10.15
C ARG A 49 -8.18 -20.40 10.52
N SER A 50 -8.34 -20.94 11.73
CA SER A 50 -9.62 -21.49 12.19
C SER A 50 -10.60 -20.38 12.56
N THR A 51 -10.14 -19.35 13.26
CA THR A 51 -10.98 -18.20 13.64
C THR A 51 -11.41 -17.37 12.44
N TYR A 52 -10.51 -17.19 11.48
CA TYR A 52 -10.72 -16.36 10.29
C TYR A 52 -10.74 -17.21 9.02
N SER A 53 -11.43 -18.35 9.07
CA SER A 53 -11.44 -19.34 7.98
C SER A 53 -11.93 -18.78 6.65
N ALA A 54 -12.95 -17.92 6.66
CA ALA A 54 -13.45 -17.26 5.45
C ALA A 54 -12.39 -16.31 4.85
N LEU A 55 -11.68 -15.56 5.69
CA LEU A 55 -10.59 -14.69 5.24
C LEU A 55 -9.42 -15.52 4.70
N PHE A 56 -9.06 -16.60 5.39
CA PHE A 56 -8.03 -17.50 4.91
C PHE A 56 -8.38 -18.13 3.56
N THR A 57 -9.67 -18.48 3.35
CA THR A 57 -10.13 -18.97 2.04
C THR A 57 -9.99 -17.90 0.95
N ALA A 58 -10.23 -16.62 1.29
CA ALA A 58 -10.16 -15.52 0.33
C ALA A 58 -8.73 -15.12 -0.06
N ILE A 59 -7.81 -15.01 0.91
CA ILE A 59 -6.46 -14.47 0.66
C ILE A 59 -5.34 -15.51 0.81
N GLY A 60 -5.60 -16.66 1.42
CA GLY A 60 -4.62 -17.71 1.62
C GLY A 60 -3.38 -17.24 2.38
N THR A 61 -2.21 -17.58 1.85
CA THR A 61 -0.90 -17.18 2.38
C THR A 61 -0.22 -16.10 1.54
N THR A 62 -1.00 -15.37 0.72
CA THR A 62 -0.49 -14.33 -0.20
C THR A 62 0.36 -13.28 0.52
N TYR A 63 0.00 -12.94 1.75
CA TYR A 63 0.68 -11.91 2.55
C TYR A 63 1.59 -12.50 3.63
N GLY A 64 1.72 -13.81 3.67
CA GLY A 64 2.59 -14.56 4.58
C GLY A 64 1.93 -15.79 5.17
N SER A 65 2.73 -16.82 5.41
CA SER A 65 2.26 -18.13 5.90
C SER A 65 2.04 -18.19 7.42
N GLY A 66 2.33 -17.11 8.14
CA GLY A 66 2.31 -17.14 9.61
C GLY A 66 3.31 -18.15 10.16
N ASN A 67 2.84 -19.04 11.02
CA ASN A 67 3.65 -20.16 11.54
C ASN A 67 3.70 -21.37 10.59
N GLY A 68 3.18 -21.27 9.39
CA GLY A 68 3.13 -22.35 8.40
C GLY A 68 1.96 -23.33 8.51
N SER A 69 1.31 -23.43 9.66
CA SER A 69 0.25 -24.44 9.89
C SER A 69 -1.09 -23.87 10.35
N SER A 70 -1.13 -23.11 11.44
CA SER A 70 -2.38 -22.66 12.07
C SER A 70 -2.65 -21.17 11.94
N THR A 71 -1.70 -20.39 11.44
CA THR A 71 -1.84 -18.96 11.24
C THR A 71 -1.49 -18.56 9.81
N PHE A 72 -1.91 -17.37 9.40
CA PHE A 72 -1.56 -16.68 8.16
C PHE A 72 -1.47 -15.19 8.44
N ASN A 73 -0.78 -14.42 7.59
CA ASN A 73 -0.64 -13.00 7.78
C ASN A 73 -1.73 -12.21 7.03
N VAL A 74 -2.27 -11.20 7.69
CA VAL A 74 -3.05 -10.15 7.02
C VAL A 74 -2.12 -9.23 6.23
N PRO A 75 -2.63 -8.50 5.21
CA PRO A 75 -1.83 -7.50 4.52
C PRO A 75 -1.19 -6.51 5.48
N ASP A 76 0.02 -6.06 5.19
CA ASP A 76 0.64 -4.92 5.85
C ASP A 76 0.51 -3.68 4.95
N MET A 77 -0.39 -2.79 5.34
CA MET A 77 -0.67 -1.54 4.62
C MET A 77 -0.14 -0.30 5.34
N GLN A 78 0.61 -0.47 6.43
CA GLN A 78 1.21 0.62 7.17
C GLN A 78 2.19 1.38 6.27
N ASP A 79 2.06 2.69 6.20
CA ASP A 79 2.86 3.58 5.33
C ASP A 79 2.84 3.21 3.85
N LYS A 80 1.79 2.53 3.38
CA LYS A 80 1.64 2.09 1.99
C LYS A 80 0.35 2.60 1.37
N ASN A 81 0.40 2.87 0.07
CA ASN A 81 -0.76 3.17 -0.73
C ASN A 81 -1.24 1.92 -1.48
N VAL A 82 -2.58 1.79 -1.62
CA VAL A 82 -3.16 0.72 -2.43
C VAL A 82 -2.93 1.02 -3.90
N LYS A 83 -2.30 0.10 -4.60
CA LYS A 83 -2.15 0.12 -6.05
C LYS A 83 -2.93 -1.06 -6.64
N ALA A 84 -3.69 -0.82 -7.71
CA ALA A 84 -4.28 -1.89 -8.48
C ALA A 84 -3.17 -2.70 -9.18
N VAL A 85 -3.26 -4.02 -9.12
CA VAL A 85 -2.33 -4.89 -9.84
C VAL A 85 -2.64 -4.87 -11.33
N SER A 86 -1.60 -4.85 -12.16
CA SER A 86 -1.71 -5.06 -13.60
C SER A 86 -1.76 -6.57 -13.92
N ASN A 87 -2.09 -6.91 -15.16
CA ASN A 87 -2.16 -8.31 -15.60
C ASN A 87 -0.85 -9.10 -15.43
N ASN A 88 0.27 -8.42 -15.23
CA ASN A 88 1.60 -9.01 -15.06
C ASN A 88 2.10 -9.00 -13.60
N GLU A 89 1.29 -8.58 -12.67
CA GLU A 89 1.63 -8.50 -11.24
C GLU A 89 0.68 -9.38 -10.43
N ASN A 90 1.20 -10.07 -9.43
CA ASN A 90 0.40 -10.85 -8.50
C ASN A 90 -0.12 -9.98 -7.36
N ALA A 91 -1.33 -10.30 -6.85
CA ALA A 91 -1.82 -9.70 -5.61
C ALA A 91 -0.81 -9.93 -4.48
N GLY A 92 -0.62 -8.93 -3.64
CA GLY A 92 0.38 -8.97 -2.56
C GLY A 92 1.78 -8.51 -2.98
N THR A 93 2.02 -8.24 -4.27
CA THR A 93 3.28 -7.62 -4.72
C THR A 93 3.39 -6.22 -4.13
N THR A 94 4.48 -5.94 -3.47
CA THR A 94 4.80 -4.62 -2.92
C THR A 94 5.76 -3.90 -3.86
N GLY A 95 5.46 -2.65 -4.15
CA GLY A 95 6.32 -1.79 -4.96
C GLY A 95 6.28 -0.35 -4.44
N GLY A 96 7.28 0.42 -4.81
CA GLY A 96 7.48 1.77 -4.30
C GLY A 96 8.15 1.78 -2.93
N GLY A 97 8.65 2.90 -2.54
CA GLY A 97 9.25 3.17 -1.24
C GLY A 97 8.96 4.61 -0.84
N ASN A 98 8.95 4.89 0.47
CA ASN A 98 8.86 6.25 0.98
C ASN A 98 10.08 7.11 0.61
N ASN A 99 11.14 6.46 0.15
CA ASN A 99 12.26 7.14 -0.44
C ASN A 99 12.00 7.27 -1.95
N ALA A 100 11.35 8.34 -2.35
CA ALA A 100 11.65 8.91 -3.64
C ALA A 100 13.12 9.39 -3.56
N THR A 101 14.08 8.48 -3.68
CA THR A 101 15.40 8.89 -4.11
C THR A 101 15.15 9.50 -5.48
N PRO A 102 15.28 10.82 -5.65
CA PRO A 102 15.30 11.38 -6.98
C PRO A 102 16.34 10.53 -7.71
N ASN A 103 15.93 9.95 -8.83
CA ASN A 103 16.80 9.18 -9.69
C ASN A 103 18.12 9.92 -9.72
N ALA A 104 19.15 9.32 -9.12
CA ALA A 104 20.42 9.99 -9.05
C ALA A 104 20.74 10.37 -10.49
N HIS A 105 20.55 11.65 -10.81
CA HIS A 105 21.02 12.19 -12.07
C HIS A 105 22.52 12.01 -11.99
N THR A 106 22.98 10.90 -12.52
CA THR A 106 24.41 10.67 -12.66
C THR A 106 24.88 11.75 -13.60
N ILE A 107 25.35 12.85 -13.03
CA ILE A 107 26.18 13.77 -13.76
C ILE A 107 27.40 12.90 -14.07
N ASN A 108 27.39 12.28 -15.24
CA ASN A 108 28.59 11.71 -15.78
C ASN A 108 29.64 12.80 -15.63
N ASN A 109 30.72 12.47 -14.94
CA ASN A 109 31.82 13.36 -14.67
C ASN A 109 32.31 13.91 -16.02
N THR A 110 31.63 14.96 -16.50
CA THR A 110 32.04 15.66 -17.70
C THR A 110 33.20 16.51 -17.24
N THR A 111 34.37 15.93 -17.31
CA THR A 111 35.59 16.69 -17.13
C THR A 111 35.59 17.80 -18.18
N ILE A 112 35.40 19.03 -17.76
CA ILE A 112 35.51 20.18 -18.66
C ILE A 112 36.97 20.17 -19.09
N SER A 113 37.19 19.83 -20.36
CA SER A 113 38.53 19.89 -20.94
C SER A 113 38.93 21.35 -21.14
N THR A 114 40.21 21.64 -21.08
CA THR A 114 40.73 22.98 -21.32
C THR A 114 40.34 23.58 -22.66
N ASN A 115 39.95 22.74 -23.63
CA ASN A 115 39.46 23.18 -24.94
C ASN A 115 38.01 23.71 -24.89
N GLN A 116 37.30 23.54 -23.79
CA GLN A 116 35.93 24.07 -23.61
C GLN A 116 35.89 25.46 -22.98
N PHE A 117 37.03 25.95 -22.55
CA PHE A 117 37.15 27.34 -22.14
C PHE A 117 37.59 28.21 -23.33
N PRO A 118 36.93 29.37 -23.54
CA PRO A 118 37.41 30.35 -24.50
C PRO A 118 38.86 30.72 -24.11
N SER A 119 39.76 30.68 -25.07
CA SER A 119 41.14 31.17 -24.80
C SER A 119 41.09 32.63 -24.44
N HIS A 120 41.57 32.92 -23.25
CA HIS A 120 41.70 34.32 -22.79
C HIS A 120 43.10 34.49 -22.19
N SER A 121 43.70 35.66 -22.33
CA SER A 121 45.01 36.03 -21.79
C SER A 121 44.84 37.19 -20.83
N HIS A 122 45.56 37.12 -19.72
CA HIS A 122 45.69 38.24 -18.80
C HIS A 122 46.97 38.97 -19.11
N SER A 123 46.87 40.20 -19.56
CA SER A 123 48.03 41.10 -19.65
C SER A 123 48.39 41.55 -18.25
N ARG A 124 49.54 41.17 -17.79
CA ARG A 124 50.12 41.75 -16.58
C ARG A 124 50.65 43.12 -16.95
N SER A 125 50.03 44.16 -16.45
CA SER A 125 50.65 45.46 -16.43
C SER A 125 51.85 45.40 -15.46
N SER A 126 53.06 45.44 -15.97
CA SER A 126 54.24 45.64 -15.14
C SER A 126 54.20 47.07 -14.60
N ILE A 127 54.01 47.21 -13.29
CA ILE A 127 54.24 48.49 -12.62
C ILE A 127 55.79 48.60 -12.62
N GLY A 128 56.31 49.51 -13.46
CA GLY A 128 57.72 49.83 -13.44
C GLY A 128 58.07 50.58 -12.15
N ASP A 129 59.26 50.30 -11.64
CA ASP A 129 59.90 51.00 -10.56
C ASP A 129 60.14 52.47 -10.95
#